data_65681310ab5c68b45a757bf6f19fd711
#
_entry.id   65681310ab5c68b45a757bf6f19fd711
#
_cell.length_a   1.000
_cell.length_b   1.000
_cell.length_c   1.000
_cell.angle_alpha   90.00
_cell.angle_beta   90.00
_cell.angle_gamma   90.00
#
_symmetry.space_group_name_H-M   'P 1'
#
loop_
_entity.id
_entity.type
_entity.pdbx_description
1 polymer ?
#
loop_
_entity_poly.entity_id
_entity_poly.type
_entity_poly.pdbx_seq_one_letter_code
_entity_poly.pdbx_strand_id
1 'polypeptide(L)'
;MTIIGIAGCTGLMLTGFGIRDSVDDIPNAEFKEIFKYDATITLSNTDNLPEIEEYLQNNENIESYVTVSATTAKLSNGSKNYNVTVFVPENLDNYTTVYNLIDYKTGDTVSIENDGIIITDKVADMLGISAGDNIKFIDSEDKEYQFNVSNIVKNHVSHYVYMSKEFYESNLKQYQTNIIYFNTKDISEDEQNKISEDILGYDGVASVSLISTLMNSVSDMLNTMNYVVVILIVASAMLDFVVLYNLANINIAERQREIATLKVLGFYDKEVDNYINKENIIFTIVGVALGLVFGTFLTSAIISSIEIDTLKFMRNIKPISYVYSSIITIFFSFIVNFIIHFVLKKIDMIESLKSVE
;
A
#
# COMPACT_ATOMS: atom_id res chain seq x y z
N MET A 1 26.59 -20.37 -6.01
CA MET A 1 25.91 -19.69 -7.14
C MET A 1 24.40 -20.03 -7.18
N THR A 2 24.04 -21.31 -7.21
CA THR A 2 22.63 -21.77 -7.34
C THR A 2 21.70 -21.20 -6.28
N ILE A 3 22.06 -21.24 -4.98
CA ILE A 3 21.24 -20.70 -3.90
C ILE A 3 20.98 -19.18 -4.07
N ILE A 4 22.00 -18.41 -4.47
CA ILE A 4 21.87 -16.97 -4.68
C ILE A 4 20.93 -16.67 -5.86
N GLY A 5 21.03 -17.45 -6.95
CA GLY A 5 20.15 -17.33 -8.11
C GLY A 5 18.69 -17.56 -7.74
N ILE A 6 18.41 -18.68 -7.03
CA ILE A 6 17.06 -19.03 -6.57
C ILE A 6 16.54 -17.96 -5.59
N ALA A 7 17.38 -17.51 -4.65
CA ALA A 7 17.01 -16.48 -3.69
C ALA A 7 16.67 -15.14 -4.38
N GLY A 8 17.44 -14.76 -5.41
CA GLY A 8 17.16 -13.57 -6.20
C GLY A 8 15.80 -13.65 -6.92
N CYS A 9 15.53 -14.75 -7.60
CA CYS A 9 14.28 -14.97 -8.33
C CYS A 9 13.06 -15.02 -7.41
N THR A 10 13.16 -15.81 -6.31
CA THR A 10 12.10 -15.85 -5.28
C THR A 10 11.85 -14.48 -4.67
N GLY A 11 12.93 -13.73 -4.39
CA GLY A 11 12.86 -12.38 -3.84
C GLY A 11 12.15 -11.39 -4.78
N LEU A 12 12.47 -11.43 -6.07
CA LEU A 12 11.79 -10.59 -7.08
C LEU A 12 10.31 -10.95 -7.21
N MET A 13 9.98 -12.25 -7.16
CA MET A 13 8.60 -12.70 -7.21
C MET A 13 7.80 -12.25 -5.99
N LEU A 14 8.37 -12.42 -4.79
CA LEU A 14 7.75 -11.91 -3.55
C LEU A 14 7.58 -10.38 -3.60
N THR A 15 8.54 -9.67 -4.17
CA THR A 15 8.45 -8.21 -4.35
C THR A 15 7.28 -7.82 -5.25
N GLY A 16 7.04 -8.54 -6.35
CA GLY A 16 5.88 -8.32 -7.19
C GLY A 16 4.55 -8.47 -6.41
N PHE A 17 4.40 -9.57 -5.68
CA PHE A 17 3.23 -9.78 -4.82
C PHE A 17 3.15 -8.75 -3.69
N GLY A 18 4.28 -8.41 -3.06
CA GLY A 18 4.34 -7.44 -1.97
C GLY A 18 3.93 -6.03 -2.38
N ILE A 19 4.31 -5.58 -3.58
CA ILE A 19 3.85 -4.30 -4.15
C ILE A 19 2.33 -4.33 -4.34
N ARG A 20 1.80 -5.42 -4.89
CA ARG A 20 0.36 -5.59 -5.04
C ARG A 20 -0.37 -5.50 -3.70
N ASP A 21 0.06 -6.28 -2.71
CA ASP A 21 -0.56 -6.30 -1.39
C ASP A 21 -0.54 -4.92 -0.73
N SER A 22 0.54 -4.16 -0.94
CA SER A 22 0.73 -2.81 -0.37
C SER A 22 -0.20 -1.78 -0.98
N VAL A 23 -0.73 -2.04 -2.18
CA VAL A 23 -1.60 -1.13 -2.94
C VAL A 23 -3.07 -1.51 -2.78
N ASP A 24 -3.39 -2.80 -2.84
CA ASP A 24 -4.76 -3.32 -2.87
C ASP A 24 -5.59 -2.95 -1.64
N ASP A 25 -4.97 -2.79 -0.47
CA ASP A 25 -5.68 -2.53 0.79
C ASP A 25 -5.89 -1.03 1.09
N ILE A 26 -5.23 -0.11 0.33
CA ILE A 26 -5.33 1.34 0.57
C ILE A 26 -6.79 1.84 0.53
N PRO A 27 -7.62 1.52 -0.49
CA PRO A 27 -8.99 2.01 -0.54
C PRO A 27 -9.82 1.59 0.67
N ASN A 28 -9.63 0.37 1.16
CA ASN A 28 -10.37 -0.10 2.34
C ASN A 28 -9.88 0.57 3.63
N ALA A 29 -8.55 0.72 3.80
CA ALA A 29 -7.99 1.38 4.97
C ALA A 29 -8.39 2.86 5.03
N GLU A 30 -8.34 3.57 3.89
CA GLU A 30 -8.68 5.00 3.85
C GLU A 30 -10.18 5.23 3.95
N PHE A 31 -10.98 4.57 3.09
CA PHE A 31 -12.40 4.90 2.91
C PHE A 31 -13.38 4.03 3.73
N LYS A 32 -12.90 3.13 4.58
CA LYS A 32 -13.74 2.36 5.51
C LYS A 32 -13.28 2.42 6.95
N GLU A 33 -11.96 2.60 7.20
CA GLU A 33 -11.44 2.64 8.56
C GLU A 33 -11.21 4.07 9.05
N ILE A 34 -10.67 4.96 8.19
CA ILE A 34 -10.36 6.36 8.51
C ILE A 34 -11.55 7.25 8.16
N PHE A 35 -11.98 7.28 6.90
CA PHE A 35 -13.14 8.03 6.44
C PHE A 35 -14.38 7.16 6.60
N LYS A 36 -15.33 7.63 7.40
CA LYS A 36 -16.56 6.89 7.73
C LYS A 36 -17.82 7.53 7.14
N TYR A 37 -17.68 8.62 6.39
CA TYR A 37 -18.80 9.30 5.77
C TYR A 37 -19.14 8.68 4.40
N ASP A 38 -20.40 8.82 3.99
CA ASP A 38 -20.87 8.34 2.68
C ASP A 38 -20.79 9.43 1.62
N ALA A 39 -20.95 10.69 2.01
CA ALA A 39 -20.94 11.80 1.09
C ALA A 39 -20.42 13.10 1.69
N THR A 40 -19.99 13.99 0.79
CA THR A 40 -19.47 15.31 1.12
C THR A 40 -20.22 16.36 0.31
N ILE A 41 -20.72 17.42 0.96
CA ILE A 41 -21.26 18.62 0.36
C ILE A 41 -20.19 19.70 0.47
N THR A 42 -19.79 20.28 -0.65
CA THR A 42 -18.92 21.48 -0.67
C THR A 42 -19.78 22.71 -0.90
N LEU A 43 -19.63 23.69 -0.04
CA LEU A 43 -20.38 24.96 -0.10
C LEU A 43 -19.56 26.04 -0.79
N SER A 44 -20.19 26.83 -1.65
CA SER A 44 -19.63 28.05 -2.23
C SER A 44 -19.87 29.29 -1.34
N ASN A 45 -20.94 29.25 -0.56
CA ASN A 45 -21.30 30.22 0.47
C ASN A 45 -22.18 29.55 1.53
N THR A 46 -22.47 30.24 2.61
CA THR A 46 -23.27 29.75 3.75
C THR A 46 -24.67 30.34 3.85
N ASP A 47 -25.15 31.04 2.78
CA ASP A 47 -26.40 31.75 2.85
C ASP A 47 -27.60 30.84 3.08
N ASN A 48 -27.60 29.65 2.46
CA ASN A 48 -28.66 28.65 2.59
C ASN A 48 -28.23 27.45 3.47
N LEU A 49 -27.18 27.57 4.29
CA LEU A 49 -26.75 26.53 5.20
C LEU A 49 -27.89 25.99 6.11
N PRO A 50 -28.73 26.86 6.72
CA PRO A 50 -29.83 26.38 7.58
C PRO A 50 -30.84 25.52 6.82
N GLU A 51 -31.16 25.82 5.55
CA GLU A 51 -32.08 25.03 4.74
C GLU A 51 -31.48 23.65 4.37
N ILE A 52 -30.18 23.61 4.10
CA ILE A 52 -29.46 22.35 3.82
C ILE A 52 -29.43 21.47 5.09
N GLU A 53 -29.13 22.06 6.24
CA GLU A 53 -29.16 21.35 7.53
C GLU A 53 -30.56 20.84 7.87
N GLU A 54 -31.60 21.64 7.63
CA GLU A 54 -33.01 21.22 7.81
C GLU A 54 -33.36 20.05 6.89
N TYR A 55 -32.91 20.05 5.62
CA TYR A 55 -33.09 18.92 4.71
C TYR A 55 -32.39 17.66 5.25
N LEU A 56 -31.12 17.77 5.69
CA LEU A 56 -30.37 16.65 6.21
C LEU A 56 -30.98 16.08 7.49
N GLN A 57 -31.54 16.92 8.37
CA GLN A 57 -32.21 16.48 9.61
C GLN A 57 -33.55 15.80 9.35
N ASN A 58 -34.31 16.27 8.38
CA ASN A 58 -35.65 15.78 8.08
C ASN A 58 -35.70 14.61 7.10
N ASN A 59 -34.61 14.31 6.42
CA ASN A 59 -34.55 13.21 5.46
C ASN A 59 -34.36 11.86 6.20
N GLU A 60 -35.35 10.98 6.06
CA GLU A 60 -35.36 9.67 6.75
C GLU A 60 -34.18 8.76 6.36
N ASN A 61 -33.56 9.00 5.21
CA ASN A 61 -32.43 8.21 4.70
C ASN A 61 -31.06 8.73 5.18
N ILE A 62 -31.00 9.90 5.82
CA ILE A 62 -29.78 10.45 6.43
C ILE A 62 -29.69 9.94 7.88
N GLU A 63 -28.53 9.40 8.26
CA GLU A 63 -28.24 8.90 9.59
C GLU A 63 -27.63 9.99 10.48
N SER A 64 -26.63 10.69 9.95
CA SER A 64 -25.91 11.76 10.65
C SER A 64 -25.24 12.70 9.69
N TYR A 65 -24.91 13.91 10.14
CA TYR A 65 -24.06 14.84 9.41
C TYR A 65 -23.14 15.62 10.35
N VAL A 66 -22.06 16.15 9.80
CA VAL A 66 -21.03 16.95 10.49
C VAL A 66 -20.63 18.13 9.63
N THR A 67 -20.77 19.32 10.18
CA THR A 67 -20.31 20.57 9.56
C THR A 67 -18.84 20.80 9.89
N VAL A 68 -18.06 21.21 8.88
CA VAL A 68 -16.61 21.30 8.96
C VAL A 68 -16.13 22.57 8.23
N SER A 69 -15.09 23.17 8.78
CA SER A 69 -14.25 24.12 8.05
C SER A 69 -13.04 23.36 7.49
N ALA A 70 -12.94 23.26 6.17
CA ALA A 70 -11.78 22.68 5.51
C ALA A 70 -11.06 23.77 4.71
N THR A 71 -9.81 24.04 5.07
CA THR A 71 -8.97 25.05 4.41
C THR A 71 -7.62 24.46 4.04
N THR A 72 -6.90 25.07 3.11
CA THR A 72 -5.55 24.67 2.76
C THR A 72 -4.52 25.46 3.55
N ALA A 73 -3.45 24.79 3.97
CA ALA A 73 -2.30 25.39 4.63
C ALA A 73 -1.02 24.68 4.17
N LYS A 74 0.13 25.15 4.66
CA LYS A 74 1.41 24.47 4.46
C LYS A 74 2.05 24.18 5.82
N LEU A 75 2.59 22.99 5.97
CA LEU A 75 3.49 22.66 7.08
C LEU A 75 4.94 22.74 6.62
N SER A 76 5.81 23.32 7.46
CA SER A 76 7.20 23.57 7.13
C SER A 76 8.14 23.23 8.28
N ASN A 77 9.28 22.62 7.97
CA ASN A 77 10.40 22.48 8.90
C ASN A 77 11.54 23.49 8.61
N GLY A 78 11.27 24.52 7.80
CA GLY A 78 12.25 25.53 7.36
C GLY A 78 13.00 25.18 6.08
N SER A 79 13.16 23.90 5.73
CA SER A 79 13.82 23.46 4.48
C SER A 79 12.83 22.89 3.45
N LYS A 80 11.73 22.31 3.92
CA LYS A 80 10.69 21.70 3.09
C LYS A 80 9.32 22.20 3.50
N ASN A 81 8.42 22.33 2.52
CA ASN A 81 7.03 22.74 2.72
C ASN A 81 6.12 21.74 2.03
N TYR A 82 5.06 21.34 2.72
CA TYR A 82 4.03 20.44 2.16
C TYR A 82 2.65 21.03 2.38
N ASN A 83 1.83 20.97 1.32
CA ASN A 83 0.44 21.38 1.41
C ASN A 83 -0.34 20.38 2.24
N VAL A 84 -1.24 20.88 3.07
CA VAL A 84 -2.12 20.11 3.93
C VAL A 84 -3.53 20.66 3.86
N THR A 85 -4.52 19.80 4.05
CA THR A 85 -5.90 20.20 4.29
C THR A 85 -6.10 20.31 5.80
N VAL A 86 -6.53 21.47 6.25
CA VAL A 86 -6.87 21.70 7.66
C VAL A 86 -8.33 21.36 7.86
N PHE A 87 -8.59 20.41 8.74
CA PHE A 87 -9.92 19.93 9.09
C PHE A 87 -10.29 20.41 10.50
N VAL A 88 -11.36 21.20 10.58
CA VAL A 88 -11.86 21.77 11.83
C VAL A 88 -13.35 21.44 11.93
N PRO A 89 -13.76 20.43 12.74
CA PRO A 89 -15.16 20.12 12.95
C PRO A 89 -15.82 21.23 13.78
N GLU A 90 -17.07 21.53 13.51
CA GLU A 90 -17.83 22.51 14.28
C GLU A 90 -18.08 22.02 15.71
N ASN A 91 -18.37 20.73 15.84
CA ASN A 91 -18.61 20.10 17.12
C ASN A 91 -17.74 18.83 17.27
N LEU A 92 -17.08 18.69 18.43
CA LEU A 92 -16.24 17.54 18.76
C LEU A 92 -17.05 16.31 19.21
N ASP A 93 -18.35 16.43 19.47
CA ASP A 93 -19.15 15.30 19.95
C ASP A 93 -19.47 14.28 18.85
N ASN A 94 -19.55 14.71 17.59
CA ASN A 94 -20.02 13.87 16.49
C ASN A 94 -19.02 13.67 15.34
N TYR A 95 -17.85 14.34 15.32
CA TYR A 95 -16.90 14.19 14.21
C TYR A 95 -16.41 12.76 14.03
N THR A 96 -16.43 11.93 15.07
CA THR A 96 -16.03 10.52 15.04
C THR A 96 -16.97 9.64 14.20
N THR A 97 -18.16 10.15 13.85
CA THR A 97 -19.08 9.48 12.91
C THR A 97 -18.57 9.56 11.47
N VAL A 98 -17.74 10.54 11.13
CA VAL A 98 -17.22 10.80 9.79
C VAL A 98 -15.71 10.58 9.67
N TYR A 99 -14.95 10.73 10.76
CA TYR A 99 -13.51 10.52 10.79
C TYR A 99 -13.06 9.69 12.00
N ASN A 100 -12.23 8.70 11.77
CA ASN A 100 -11.59 7.93 12.82
C ASN A 100 -10.08 8.26 12.82
N LEU A 101 -9.64 9.02 13.81
CA LEU A 101 -8.23 9.37 13.96
C LEU A 101 -7.52 8.25 14.71
N ILE A 102 -6.60 7.55 14.04
CA ILE A 102 -5.91 6.39 14.59
C ILE A 102 -4.43 6.73 14.76
N ASP A 103 -3.92 6.64 15.98
CA ASP A 103 -2.49 6.83 16.25
C ASP A 103 -1.64 5.89 15.39
N TYR A 104 -0.60 6.45 14.76
CA TYR A 104 0.18 5.69 13.78
C TYR A 104 1.08 4.61 14.40
N LYS A 105 1.41 4.72 15.69
CA LYS A 105 2.27 3.76 16.41
C LYS A 105 1.45 2.73 17.18
N THR A 106 0.50 3.20 18.00
CA THR A 106 -0.24 2.33 18.93
C THR A 106 -1.45 1.69 18.25
N GLY A 107 -2.04 2.36 17.25
CA GLY A 107 -3.29 1.94 16.62
C GLY A 107 -4.55 2.31 17.43
N ASP A 108 -4.38 3.07 18.50
CA ASP A 108 -5.51 3.54 19.33
C ASP A 108 -6.20 4.73 18.67
N THR A 109 -7.46 4.95 19.02
CA THR A 109 -8.20 6.14 18.58
C THR A 109 -7.72 7.38 19.31
N VAL A 110 -7.50 8.47 18.57
CA VAL A 110 -7.06 9.78 19.06
C VAL A 110 -8.24 10.76 19.01
N SER A 111 -8.40 11.56 20.06
CA SER A 111 -9.37 12.65 20.11
C SER A 111 -8.74 13.99 19.76
N ILE A 112 -9.51 14.89 19.15
CA ILE A 112 -9.07 16.27 18.91
C ILE A 112 -9.23 17.04 20.22
N GLU A 113 -8.13 17.62 20.70
CA GLU A 113 -8.06 18.41 21.91
C GLU A 113 -7.66 19.86 21.61
N ASN A 114 -7.66 20.74 22.62
CA ASN A 114 -7.33 22.17 22.46
C ASN A 114 -5.85 22.49 22.71
N ASP A 115 -4.97 21.49 22.75
CA ASP A 115 -3.58 21.59 23.18
C ASP A 115 -2.56 21.68 22.01
N GLY A 116 -3.03 21.60 20.76
CA GLY A 116 -2.19 21.64 19.58
C GLY A 116 -2.89 21.19 18.32
N ILE A 117 -2.09 20.73 17.37
CA ILE A 117 -2.57 20.19 16.11
C ILE A 117 -2.22 18.71 15.98
N ILE A 118 -3.11 17.96 15.36
CA ILE A 118 -2.86 16.57 14.96
C ILE A 118 -2.50 16.57 13.48
N ILE A 119 -1.43 15.88 13.09
CA ILE A 119 -0.99 15.79 11.71
C ILE A 119 -0.96 14.34 11.22
N THR A 120 -1.01 14.15 9.91
CA THR A 120 -0.92 12.83 9.31
C THR A 120 0.50 12.32 9.27
N ASP A 121 0.68 11.02 9.43
CA ASP A 121 1.98 10.37 9.59
C ASP A 121 2.91 10.52 8.38
N LYS A 122 2.37 10.58 7.15
CA LYS A 122 3.17 10.79 5.95
C LYS A 122 3.88 12.16 5.95
N VAL A 123 3.14 13.23 6.27
CA VAL A 123 3.74 14.57 6.34
C VAL A 123 4.69 14.71 7.52
N ALA A 124 4.41 14.04 8.64
CA ALA A 124 5.31 13.97 9.78
C ALA A 124 6.65 13.32 9.39
N ASP A 125 6.60 12.16 8.71
CA ASP A 125 7.79 11.45 8.20
C ASP A 125 8.61 12.33 7.23
N MET A 126 7.94 13.02 6.28
CA MET A 126 8.61 13.85 5.27
C MET A 126 9.29 15.10 5.87
N LEU A 127 8.72 15.64 6.95
CA LEU A 127 9.26 16.80 7.66
C LEU A 127 10.21 16.41 8.80
N GLY A 128 10.26 15.13 9.20
CA GLY A 128 11.06 14.63 10.32
C GLY A 128 10.54 15.12 11.67
N ILE A 129 9.22 15.22 11.84
CA ILE A 129 8.52 15.73 13.02
C ILE A 129 7.96 14.58 13.86
N SER A 130 8.03 14.71 15.17
CA SER A 130 7.46 13.79 16.15
C SER A 130 6.37 14.47 16.98
N ALA A 131 5.51 13.69 17.60
CA ALA A 131 4.55 14.23 18.57
C ALA A 131 5.30 14.93 19.73
N GLY A 132 4.86 16.13 20.11
CA GLY A 132 5.51 17.01 21.04
C GLY A 132 6.43 18.06 20.41
N ASP A 133 6.77 17.95 19.13
CA ASP A 133 7.57 18.95 18.43
C ASP A 133 6.70 20.15 18.00
N ASN A 134 7.38 21.30 17.83
CA ASN A 134 6.76 22.48 17.25
C ASN A 134 7.01 22.51 15.74
N ILE A 135 5.97 22.84 14.98
CA ILE A 135 6.01 22.96 13.53
C ILE A 135 5.55 24.34 13.07
N LYS A 136 6.16 24.82 12.01
CA LYS A 136 5.75 26.03 11.32
C LYS A 136 4.53 25.73 10.45
N PHE A 137 3.45 26.41 10.73
CA PHE A 137 2.20 26.38 9.99
C PHE A 137 2.07 27.69 9.19
N ILE A 138 1.75 27.58 7.90
CA ILE A 138 1.58 28.73 7.01
C ILE A 138 0.16 28.65 6.47
N ASP A 139 -0.67 29.65 6.78
CA ASP A 139 -2.05 29.69 6.34
C ASP A 139 -2.20 30.04 4.85
N SER A 140 -3.43 30.09 4.37
CA SER A 140 -3.76 30.46 2.98
C SER A 140 -3.44 31.92 2.60
N GLU A 141 -3.16 32.77 3.59
CA GLU A 141 -2.74 34.15 3.42
C GLU A 141 -1.21 34.35 3.57
N ASP A 142 -0.46 33.22 3.60
CA ASP A 142 0.98 33.16 3.81
C ASP A 142 1.45 33.73 5.19
N LYS A 143 0.57 33.78 6.19
CA LYS A 143 0.93 34.09 7.56
C LYS A 143 1.52 32.86 8.26
N GLU A 144 2.54 33.09 9.05
CA GLU A 144 3.31 32.05 9.72
C GLU A 144 2.95 31.95 11.20
N TYR A 145 2.74 30.73 11.64
CA TYR A 145 2.42 30.38 13.02
C TYR A 145 3.33 29.23 13.47
N GLN A 146 3.46 29.07 14.79
CA GLN A 146 4.14 27.93 15.40
C GLN A 146 3.15 27.15 16.23
N PHE A 147 2.94 25.87 15.92
CA PHE A 147 2.00 25.02 16.66
C PHE A 147 2.72 23.77 17.19
N ASN A 148 2.30 23.34 18.38
CA ASN A 148 2.69 22.06 18.92
C ASN A 148 1.94 20.94 18.19
N VAL A 149 2.64 19.89 17.80
CA VAL A 149 2.06 18.66 17.26
C VAL A 149 1.66 17.77 18.44
N SER A 150 0.38 17.76 18.80
CA SER A 150 -0.12 16.97 19.93
C SER A 150 -0.10 15.48 19.61
N ASN A 151 -0.45 15.09 18.37
CA ASN A 151 -0.49 13.69 17.97
C ASN A 151 -0.22 13.52 16.47
N ILE A 152 0.13 12.28 16.07
CA ILE A 152 0.33 11.89 14.66
C ILE A 152 -0.58 10.70 14.37
N VAL A 153 -1.42 10.81 13.33
CA VAL A 153 -2.42 9.81 12.96
C VAL A 153 -2.15 9.19 11.60
N LYS A 154 -2.58 7.95 11.42
CA LYS A 154 -2.50 7.23 10.14
C LYS A 154 -3.33 7.93 9.07
N ASN A 155 -2.78 8.01 7.86
CA ASN A 155 -3.50 8.39 6.67
C ASN A 155 -2.79 7.86 5.43
N HIS A 156 -3.52 7.46 4.40
CA HIS A 156 -2.94 6.88 3.20
C HIS A 156 -3.04 7.81 1.99
N VAL A 157 -4.04 8.69 1.98
CA VAL A 157 -4.33 9.59 0.85
C VAL A 157 -4.34 11.04 1.32
N SER A 158 -3.50 11.88 0.71
CA SER A 158 -3.35 13.30 1.03
C SER A 158 -2.78 13.56 2.44
N HIS A 159 -2.72 14.82 2.83
CA HIS A 159 -2.18 15.27 4.12
C HIS A 159 -3.20 16.13 4.83
N TYR A 160 -3.45 15.82 6.08
CA TYR A 160 -4.40 16.55 6.90
C TYR A 160 -3.76 17.09 8.18
N VAL A 161 -4.33 18.20 8.63
CA VAL A 161 -4.13 18.75 9.95
C VAL A 161 -5.49 18.81 10.60
N TYR A 162 -5.64 18.24 11.78
CA TYR A 162 -6.87 18.30 12.56
C TYR A 162 -6.67 19.21 13.78
N MET A 163 -7.64 20.07 14.05
CA MET A 163 -7.65 20.93 15.21
C MET A 163 -9.10 21.21 15.65
N SER A 164 -9.28 21.59 16.90
CA SER A 164 -10.58 21.98 17.41
C SER A 164 -10.98 23.37 16.89
N LYS A 165 -12.29 23.65 16.88
CA LYS A 165 -12.81 24.99 16.54
C LYS A 165 -12.27 26.06 17.48
N GLU A 166 -12.22 25.79 18.79
CA GLU A 166 -11.68 26.72 19.78
C GLU A 166 -10.20 27.03 19.57
N PHE A 167 -9.38 26.03 19.27
CA PHE A 167 -7.97 26.22 18.94
C PHE A 167 -7.82 27.03 17.65
N TYR A 168 -8.60 26.71 16.62
CA TYR A 168 -8.58 27.42 15.33
C TYR A 168 -8.95 28.90 15.47
N GLU A 169 -10.05 29.22 16.17
CA GLU A 169 -10.50 30.61 16.36
C GLU A 169 -9.56 31.41 17.25
N SER A 170 -8.96 30.78 18.25
CA SER A 170 -8.02 31.46 19.16
C SER A 170 -6.69 31.81 18.51
N ASN A 171 -6.27 31.07 17.49
CA ASN A 171 -4.92 31.20 16.94
C ASN A 171 -4.89 31.69 15.47
N LEU A 172 -5.95 31.47 14.69
CA LEU A 172 -5.97 31.74 13.26
C LEU A 172 -7.01 32.75 12.88
N LYS A 173 -8.22 32.33 12.57
CA LYS A 173 -9.31 33.19 12.10
C LYS A 173 -10.68 32.66 12.52
N GLN A 174 -11.72 33.48 12.32
CA GLN A 174 -13.09 33.06 12.59
C GLN A 174 -13.46 31.80 11.80
N TYR A 175 -14.12 30.86 12.47
CA TYR A 175 -14.61 29.63 11.87
C TYR A 175 -15.70 29.92 10.82
N GLN A 176 -15.62 29.24 9.69
CA GLN A 176 -16.66 29.26 8.68
C GLN A 176 -16.82 27.85 8.09
N THR A 177 -18.02 27.31 8.16
CA THR A 177 -18.35 26.04 7.51
C THR A 177 -18.27 26.16 6.00
N ASN A 178 -17.60 25.25 5.34
CA ASN A 178 -17.56 25.15 3.88
C ASN A 178 -17.70 23.72 3.37
N ILE A 179 -17.73 22.73 4.28
CA ILE A 179 -17.95 21.33 3.97
C ILE A 179 -18.94 20.74 4.97
N ILE A 180 -19.84 19.89 4.46
CA ILE A 180 -20.68 19.04 5.29
C ILE A 180 -20.42 17.60 4.88
N TYR A 181 -20.06 16.76 5.83
CA TYR A 181 -20.01 15.31 5.67
C TYR A 181 -21.31 14.72 6.19
N PHE A 182 -21.84 13.73 5.49
CA PHE A 182 -23.02 13.03 5.98
C PHE A 182 -22.97 11.53 5.73
N ASN A 183 -23.69 10.78 6.56
CA ASN A 183 -23.89 9.36 6.43
C ASN A 183 -25.32 9.06 6.05
N THR A 184 -25.49 8.09 5.17
CA THR A 184 -26.80 7.58 4.81
C THR A 184 -27.07 6.26 5.55
N LYS A 185 -28.33 5.90 5.71
CA LYS A 185 -28.69 4.53 6.08
C LYS A 185 -28.30 3.59 4.95
N ASP A 186 -28.42 2.29 5.17
CA ASP A 186 -28.18 1.28 4.13
C ASP A 186 -29.23 1.39 3.02
N ILE A 187 -28.97 2.25 2.05
CA ILE A 187 -29.81 2.57 0.89
C ILE A 187 -29.06 2.27 -0.41
N SER A 188 -29.80 2.15 -1.51
CA SER A 188 -29.22 1.89 -2.83
C SER A 188 -28.40 3.08 -3.37
N GLU A 189 -27.46 2.82 -4.30
CA GLU A 189 -26.72 3.89 -4.99
C GLU A 189 -27.64 4.86 -5.72
N ASP A 190 -28.75 4.38 -6.29
CA ASP A 190 -29.74 5.22 -6.98
C ASP A 190 -30.39 6.21 -6.00
N GLU A 191 -30.68 5.78 -4.77
CA GLU A 191 -31.23 6.64 -3.73
C GLU A 191 -30.17 7.65 -3.21
N GLN A 192 -28.91 7.22 -3.07
CA GLN A 192 -27.81 8.15 -2.72
C GLN A 192 -27.62 9.21 -3.81
N ASN A 193 -27.68 8.83 -5.08
CA ASN A 193 -27.58 9.75 -6.19
C ASN A 193 -28.75 10.75 -6.20
N LYS A 194 -29.97 10.29 -5.92
CA LYS A 194 -31.13 11.17 -5.84
C LYS A 194 -31.00 12.19 -4.70
N ILE A 195 -30.57 11.77 -3.51
CA ILE A 195 -30.27 12.68 -2.40
C ILE A 195 -29.21 13.71 -2.82
N SER A 196 -28.19 13.28 -3.55
CA SER A 196 -27.14 14.18 -4.05
C SER A 196 -27.66 15.18 -5.06
N GLU A 197 -28.56 14.79 -5.95
CA GLU A 197 -29.23 15.67 -6.92
C GLU A 197 -30.16 16.67 -6.22
N ASP A 198 -30.92 16.23 -5.22
CA ASP A 198 -31.77 17.11 -4.42
C ASP A 198 -30.96 18.18 -3.70
N ILE A 199 -29.83 17.81 -3.08
CA ILE A 199 -28.92 18.73 -2.39
C ILE A 199 -28.24 19.69 -3.36
N LEU A 200 -27.84 19.23 -4.54
CA LEU A 200 -27.26 20.09 -5.59
C LEU A 200 -28.22 21.18 -6.09
N GLY A 201 -29.52 21.00 -5.87
CA GLY A 201 -30.54 22.00 -6.21
C GLY A 201 -30.57 23.23 -5.28
N TYR A 202 -29.90 23.18 -4.11
CA TYR A 202 -29.84 24.30 -3.18
C TYR A 202 -28.79 25.34 -3.64
N ASP A 203 -29.19 26.61 -3.60
CA ASP A 203 -28.24 27.72 -3.82
C ASP A 203 -27.13 27.65 -2.72
N GLY A 204 -25.90 27.91 -3.16
CA GLY A 204 -24.73 27.82 -2.24
C GLY A 204 -24.06 26.50 -2.19
N VAL A 205 -24.63 25.41 -2.76
CA VAL A 205 -23.96 24.14 -2.93
C VAL A 205 -23.09 24.16 -4.21
N ALA A 206 -21.79 23.96 -4.04
CA ALA A 206 -20.86 23.90 -5.17
C ALA A 206 -20.77 22.49 -5.78
N SER A 207 -20.77 21.47 -4.93
CA SER A 207 -20.72 20.06 -5.35
C SER A 207 -21.18 19.12 -4.25
N VAL A 208 -21.68 17.95 -4.66
CA VAL A 208 -21.88 16.80 -3.78
C VAL A 208 -21.03 15.64 -4.33
N SER A 209 -20.24 15.02 -3.48
CA SER A 209 -19.37 13.91 -3.86
C SER A 209 -19.63 12.70 -2.97
N LEU A 210 -19.97 11.57 -3.58
CA LEU A 210 -20.12 10.30 -2.87
C LEU A 210 -18.75 9.66 -2.61
N ILE A 211 -18.55 9.10 -1.43
CA ILE A 211 -17.30 8.40 -1.08
C ILE A 211 -17.08 7.19 -2.00
N SER A 212 -18.16 6.51 -2.41
CA SER A 212 -18.10 5.41 -3.38
C SER A 212 -17.44 5.83 -4.70
N THR A 213 -17.74 7.02 -5.21
CA THR A 213 -17.14 7.57 -6.43
C THR A 213 -15.64 7.85 -6.24
N LEU A 214 -15.25 8.42 -5.08
CA LEU A 214 -13.85 8.65 -4.74
C LEU A 214 -13.09 7.32 -4.58
N MET A 215 -13.67 6.38 -3.86
CA MET A 215 -13.13 5.03 -3.68
C MET A 215 -12.94 4.31 -5.01
N ASN A 216 -13.92 4.38 -5.93
CA ASN A 216 -13.83 3.80 -7.26
C ASN A 216 -12.70 4.47 -8.07
N SER A 217 -12.59 5.80 -8.04
CA SER A 217 -11.54 6.54 -8.74
C SER A 217 -10.13 6.17 -8.25
N VAL A 218 -9.95 6.06 -6.93
CA VAL A 218 -8.68 5.60 -6.34
C VAL A 218 -8.43 4.14 -6.69
N SER A 219 -9.44 3.28 -6.61
CA SER A 219 -9.33 1.86 -6.98
C SER A 219 -8.95 1.69 -8.45
N ASP A 220 -9.52 2.47 -9.36
CA ASP A 220 -9.18 2.42 -10.79
C ASP A 220 -7.74 2.89 -11.06
N MET A 221 -7.28 3.92 -10.36
CA MET A 221 -5.87 4.34 -10.41
C MET A 221 -4.95 3.22 -9.94
N LEU A 222 -5.28 2.58 -8.82
CA LEU A 222 -4.49 1.50 -8.24
C LEU A 222 -4.57 0.22 -9.10
N ASN A 223 -5.73 -0.08 -9.71
CA ASN A 223 -5.89 -1.20 -10.64
C ASN A 223 -4.98 -1.05 -11.87
N THR A 224 -4.72 0.17 -12.33
CA THR A 224 -3.76 0.40 -13.40
C THR A 224 -2.34 -0.04 -12.99
N MET A 225 -1.95 0.17 -11.73
CA MET A 225 -0.69 -0.33 -11.18
C MET A 225 -0.65 -1.85 -11.12
N ASN A 226 -1.77 -2.52 -10.88
CA ASN A 226 -1.86 -3.98 -10.85
C ASN A 226 -1.42 -4.64 -12.16
N TYR A 227 -1.69 -4.04 -13.33
CA TYR A 227 -1.18 -4.56 -14.61
C TYR A 227 0.35 -4.57 -14.64
N VAL A 228 0.99 -3.52 -14.15
CA VAL A 228 2.47 -3.45 -14.07
C VAL A 228 3.01 -4.53 -13.12
N VAL A 229 2.34 -4.74 -12.00
CA VAL A 229 2.71 -5.78 -11.02
C VAL A 229 2.57 -7.18 -11.63
N VAL A 230 1.49 -7.47 -12.35
CA VAL A 230 1.30 -8.75 -13.04
C VAL A 230 2.43 -8.99 -14.05
N ILE A 231 2.81 -7.98 -14.83
CA ILE A 231 3.94 -8.08 -15.76
C ILE A 231 5.24 -8.37 -15.01
N LEU A 232 5.48 -7.73 -13.87
CA LEU A 232 6.65 -7.98 -13.02
C LEU A 232 6.67 -9.42 -12.48
N ILE A 233 5.54 -9.93 -12.01
CA ILE A 233 5.42 -11.31 -11.51
C ILE A 233 5.70 -12.30 -12.64
N VAL A 234 5.11 -12.11 -13.83
CA VAL A 234 5.33 -12.98 -14.99
C VAL A 234 6.79 -12.91 -15.46
N ALA A 235 7.38 -11.72 -15.53
CA ALA A 235 8.80 -11.54 -15.91
C ALA A 235 9.72 -12.21 -14.89
N SER A 236 9.43 -12.07 -13.58
CA SER A 236 10.19 -12.75 -12.51
C SER A 236 10.08 -14.27 -12.60
N ALA A 237 8.89 -14.79 -12.91
CA ALA A 237 8.67 -16.22 -13.11
C ALA A 237 9.44 -16.77 -14.32
N MET A 238 9.46 -16.03 -15.44
CA MET A 238 10.26 -16.40 -16.59
C MET A 238 11.76 -16.34 -16.30
N LEU A 239 12.20 -15.33 -15.58
CA LEU A 239 13.61 -15.21 -15.16
C LEU A 239 14.01 -16.36 -14.24
N ASP A 240 13.14 -16.74 -13.30
CA ASP A 240 13.34 -17.88 -12.39
C ASP A 240 13.57 -19.17 -13.19
N PHE A 241 12.71 -19.45 -14.16
CA PHE A 241 12.88 -20.62 -15.04
C PHE A 241 14.22 -20.60 -15.78
N VAL A 242 14.58 -19.47 -16.43
CA VAL A 242 15.83 -19.34 -17.20
C VAL A 242 17.06 -19.49 -16.30
N VAL A 243 17.05 -18.84 -15.13
CA VAL A 243 18.16 -18.90 -14.17
C VAL A 243 18.32 -20.31 -13.62
N LEU A 244 17.23 -20.95 -13.17
CA LEU A 244 17.26 -22.33 -12.68
C LEU A 244 17.77 -23.29 -13.75
N TYR A 245 17.29 -23.19 -14.97
CA TYR A 245 17.74 -24.03 -16.09
C TYR A 245 19.22 -23.86 -16.38
N ASN A 246 19.72 -22.62 -16.46
CA ASN A 246 21.12 -22.34 -16.69
C ASN A 246 22.03 -22.83 -15.57
N LEU A 247 21.63 -22.56 -14.30
CA LEU A 247 22.39 -23.01 -13.14
C LEU A 247 22.47 -24.53 -13.04
N ALA A 248 21.38 -25.19 -13.37
CA ALA A 248 21.35 -26.64 -13.38
C ALA A 248 22.20 -27.24 -14.51
N ASN A 249 22.20 -26.65 -15.71
CA ASN A 249 23.10 -27.06 -16.80
C ASN A 249 24.58 -26.85 -16.42
N ILE A 250 24.93 -25.72 -15.80
CA ILE A 250 26.31 -25.46 -15.32
C ILE A 250 26.71 -26.51 -14.29
N ASN A 251 25.83 -26.80 -13.32
CA ASN A 251 26.08 -27.78 -12.26
C ASN A 251 26.34 -29.18 -12.85
N ILE A 252 25.57 -29.58 -13.88
CA ILE A 252 25.79 -30.84 -14.60
C ILE A 252 27.13 -30.83 -15.33
N ALA A 253 27.44 -29.74 -16.05
CA ALA A 253 28.69 -29.63 -16.80
C ALA A 253 29.92 -29.70 -15.88
N GLU A 254 29.89 -29.06 -14.73
CA GLU A 254 30.96 -29.11 -13.73
C GLU A 254 31.15 -30.50 -13.15
N ARG A 255 30.08 -31.31 -13.04
CA ARG A 255 30.08 -32.67 -12.44
C ARG A 255 30.00 -33.76 -13.47
N GLN A 256 30.16 -33.46 -14.75
CA GLN A 256 30.02 -34.46 -15.82
C GLN A 256 30.92 -35.67 -15.63
N ARG A 257 32.16 -35.49 -15.13
CA ARG A 257 33.10 -36.60 -14.82
C ARG A 257 32.65 -37.43 -13.65
N GLU A 258 32.17 -36.81 -12.56
CA GLU A 258 31.63 -37.48 -11.41
C GLU A 258 30.44 -38.36 -11.79
N ILE A 259 29.52 -37.82 -12.57
CA ILE A 259 28.35 -38.50 -13.12
C ILE A 259 28.77 -39.68 -14.00
N ALA A 260 29.74 -39.49 -14.91
CA ALA A 260 30.26 -40.54 -15.77
C ALA A 260 30.94 -41.68 -14.94
N THR A 261 31.68 -41.32 -13.90
CA THR A 261 32.32 -42.29 -12.98
C THR A 261 31.28 -43.14 -12.25
N LEU A 262 30.22 -42.55 -11.72
CA LEU A 262 29.11 -43.25 -11.09
C LEU A 262 28.44 -44.24 -12.03
N LYS A 263 28.19 -43.83 -13.29
CA LYS A 263 27.61 -44.71 -14.32
C LYS A 263 28.54 -45.88 -14.69
N VAL A 264 29.85 -45.63 -14.79
CA VAL A 264 30.83 -46.69 -15.04
C VAL A 264 30.95 -47.68 -13.86
N LEU A 265 30.76 -47.24 -12.63
CA LEU A 265 30.70 -48.08 -11.43
C LEU A 265 29.41 -48.91 -11.33
N GLY A 266 28.49 -48.78 -12.29
CA GLY A 266 27.28 -49.59 -12.41
C GLY A 266 26.02 -48.98 -11.76
N PHE A 267 26.05 -47.72 -11.38
CA PHE A 267 24.85 -47.05 -10.89
C PHE A 267 23.84 -46.85 -12.04
N TYR A 268 22.57 -47.16 -11.77
CA TYR A 268 21.49 -46.94 -12.72
C TYR A 268 21.18 -45.44 -12.92
N ASP A 269 20.71 -45.09 -14.09
CA ASP A 269 20.35 -43.69 -14.40
C ASP A 269 19.43 -43.03 -13.35
N LYS A 270 18.49 -43.80 -12.79
CA LYS A 270 17.62 -43.36 -11.70
C LYS A 270 18.32 -43.02 -10.39
N GLU A 271 19.41 -43.74 -10.09
CA GLU A 271 20.17 -43.53 -8.85
C GLU A 271 21.01 -42.27 -8.93
N VAL A 272 21.64 -42.06 -10.10
CA VAL A 272 22.39 -40.83 -10.43
C VAL A 272 21.46 -39.59 -10.46
N ASP A 273 20.31 -39.74 -11.06
CA ASP A 273 19.29 -38.72 -11.11
C ASP A 273 18.78 -38.32 -9.72
N ASN A 274 18.49 -39.33 -8.87
CA ASN A 274 18.10 -39.09 -7.47
C ASN A 274 19.19 -38.40 -6.64
N TYR A 275 20.45 -38.68 -6.91
CA TYR A 275 21.58 -38.04 -6.24
C TYR A 275 21.62 -36.53 -6.53
N ILE A 276 21.56 -36.19 -7.80
CA ILE A 276 21.58 -34.78 -8.26
C ILE A 276 20.31 -34.04 -7.84
N ASN A 277 19.15 -34.66 -7.98
CA ASN A 277 17.87 -34.05 -7.63
C ASN A 277 17.75 -33.75 -6.13
N LYS A 278 18.26 -34.61 -5.24
CA LYS A 278 18.27 -34.35 -3.79
C LYS A 278 19.05 -33.07 -3.46
N GLU A 279 20.19 -32.86 -4.09
CA GLU A 279 20.99 -31.67 -3.86
C GLU A 279 20.27 -30.41 -4.37
N ASN A 280 19.71 -30.48 -5.59
CA ASN A 280 18.93 -29.38 -6.16
C ASN A 280 17.71 -29.01 -5.30
N ILE A 281 17.02 -29.99 -4.72
CA ILE A 281 15.90 -29.76 -3.80
C ILE A 281 16.37 -29.01 -2.54
N ILE A 282 17.50 -29.41 -1.96
CA ILE A 282 18.07 -28.72 -0.79
C ILE A 282 18.42 -27.27 -1.14
N PHE A 283 19.08 -27.05 -2.29
CA PHE A 283 19.41 -25.71 -2.75
C PHE A 283 18.16 -24.86 -3.02
N THR A 284 17.10 -25.47 -3.57
CA THR A 284 15.82 -24.80 -3.78
C THR A 284 15.19 -24.37 -2.46
N ILE A 285 15.10 -25.25 -1.47
CA ILE A 285 14.51 -24.94 -0.15
C ILE A 285 15.28 -23.81 0.53
N VAL A 286 16.61 -23.91 0.58
CA VAL A 286 17.46 -22.86 1.18
C VAL A 286 17.36 -21.55 0.39
N GLY A 287 17.39 -21.63 -0.93
CA GLY A 287 17.26 -20.49 -1.82
C GLY A 287 15.91 -19.77 -1.65
N VAL A 288 14.81 -20.51 -1.58
CA VAL A 288 13.48 -19.96 -1.31
C VAL A 288 13.45 -19.26 0.05
N ALA A 289 13.92 -19.90 1.11
CA ALA A 289 13.94 -19.31 2.45
C ALA A 289 14.71 -17.97 2.49
N LEU A 290 15.91 -17.95 1.90
CA LEU A 290 16.70 -16.72 1.79
C LEU A 290 16.04 -15.69 0.86
N GLY A 291 15.41 -16.15 -0.22
CA GLY A 291 14.68 -15.32 -1.17
C GLY A 291 13.47 -14.61 -0.55
N LEU A 292 12.74 -15.28 0.32
CA LEU A 292 11.63 -14.65 1.06
C LEU A 292 12.12 -13.53 1.97
N VAL A 293 13.22 -13.72 2.69
CA VAL A 293 13.83 -12.69 3.52
C VAL A 293 14.32 -11.52 2.65
N PHE A 294 15.08 -11.82 1.59
CA PHE A 294 15.57 -10.80 0.67
C PHE A 294 14.43 -10.03 -0.01
N GLY A 295 13.38 -10.74 -0.45
CA GLY A 295 12.20 -10.14 -1.07
C GLY A 295 11.45 -9.18 -0.15
N THR A 296 11.37 -9.48 1.14
CA THR A 296 10.76 -8.56 2.12
C THR A 296 11.53 -7.24 2.20
N PHE A 297 12.85 -7.29 2.27
CA PHE A 297 13.69 -6.08 2.25
C PHE A 297 13.59 -5.33 0.92
N LEU A 298 13.61 -6.06 -0.20
CA LEU A 298 13.52 -5.47 -1.54
C LEU A 298 12.17 -4.79 -1.75
N THR A 299 11.07 -5.42 -1.33
CA THR A 299 9.72 -4.82 -1.36
C THR A 299 9.69 -3.50 -0.60
N SER A 300 10.20 -3.49 0.64
CA SER A 300 10.24 -2.26 1.45
C SER A 300 11.06 -1.16 0.81
N ALA A 301 12.22 -1.49 0.22
CA ALA A 301 13.08 -0.53 -0.46
C ALA A 301 12.42 0.04 -1.73
N ILE A 302 11.77 -0.80 -2.53
CA ILE A 302 11.08 -0.36 -3.75
C ILE A 302 9.88 0.50 -3.39
N ILE A 303 9.03 0.07 -2.46
CA ILE A 303 7.87 0.87 -2.01
C ILE A 303 8.32 2.24 -1.54
N SER A 304 9.38 2.32 -0.72
CA SER A 304 9.93 3.62 -0.28
C SER A 304 10.41 4.51 -1.43
N SER A 305 10.79 3.92 -2.56
CA SER A 305 11.31 4.65 -3.72
C SER A 305 10.24 5.11 -4.70
N ILE A 306 9.12 4.37 -4.78
CA ILE A 306 8.00 4.69 -5.69
C ILE A 306 6.88 5.46 -4.99
N GLU A 307 6.94 5.57 -3.67
CA GLU A 307 5.94 6.27 -2.87
C GLU A 307 5.91 7.75 -3.24
N ILE A 308 4.76 8.25 -3.67
CA ILE A 308 4.56 9.67 -4.00
C ILE A 308 4.18 10.46 -2.76
N ASP A 309 4.40 11.79 -2.80
CA ASP A 309 4.18 12.66 -1.63
C ASP A 309 2.75 12.55 -1.07
N THR A 310 1.76 12.42 -1.96
CA THR A 310 0.33 12.42 -1.60
C THR A 310 -0.25 11.05 -1.25
N LEU A 311 0.52 9.95 -1.40
CA LEU A 311 0.07 8.59 -1.10
C LEU A 311 1.06 7.90 -0.19
N LYS A 312 0.58 7.28 0.88
CA LYS A 312 1.36 6.40 1.76
C LYS A 312 0.97 4.96 1.50
N PHE A 313 1.89 4.18 0.93
CA PHE A 313 1.66 2.76 0.70
C PHE A 313 1.75 1.96 2.00
N MET A 314 0.92 0.94 2.09
CA MET A 314 1.00 -0.02 3.19
C MET A 314 2.25 -0.88 3.01
N ARG A 315 3.08 -1.03 4.05
CA ARG A 315 4.28 -1.87 4.00
C ARG A 315 3.99 -3.28 4.55
N ASN A 316 2.86 -3.84 4.14
CA ASN A 316 2.40 -5.13 4.63
C ASN A 316 2.32 -6.14 3.48
N ILE A 317 3.09 -7.22 3.57
CA ILE A 317 3.02 -8.35 2.64
C ILE A 317 2.09 -9.40 3.26
N LYS A 318 1.02 -9.76 2.55
CA LYS A 318 0.08 -10.77 3.03
C LYS A 318 0.77 -12.13 3.15
N PRO A 319 0.48 -12.92 4.20
CA PRO A 319 1.07 -14.25 4.36
C PRO A 319 0.88 -15.15 3.14
N ILE A 320 -0.24 -15.00 2.43
CA ILE A 320 -0.53 -15.77 1.22
C ILE A 320 0.46 -15.50 0.08
N SER A 321 1.03 -14.30 0.00
CA SER A 321 2.01 -13.91 -1.03
C SER A 321 3.35 -14.60 -0.83
N TYR A 322 3.75 -14.87 0.41
CA TYR A 322 4.90 -15.73 0.72
C TYR A 322 4.68 -17.16 0.22
N VAL A 323 3.47 -17.68 0.41
CA VAL A 323 3.09 -19.03 -0.05
C VAL A 323 3.10 -19.09 -1.59
N TYR A 324 2.49 -18.13 -2.27
CA TYR A 324 2.47 -18.09 -3.74
C TYR A 324 3.88 -18.00 -4.34
N SER A 325 4.72 -17.11 -3.84
CA SER A 325 6.11 -16.98 -4.30
C SER A 325 6.88 -18.28 -4.12
N SER A 326 6.73 -18.94 -2.97
CA SER A 326 7.38 -20.22 -2.68
C SER A 326 6.89 -21.33 -3.61
N ILE A 327 5.58 -21.47 -3.79
CA ILE A 327 4.98 -22.52 -4.63
C ILE A 327 5.43 -22.35 -6.09
N ILE A 328 5.41 -21.13 -6.62
CA ILE A 328 5.78 -20.87 -8.02
C ILE A 328 7.26 -21.18 -8.25
N THR A 329 8.16 -20.74 -7.35
CA THR A 329 9.60 -21.07 -7.46
C THR A 329 9.84 -22.57 -7.37
N ILE A 330 9.22 -23.26 -6.44
CA ILE A 330 9.32 -24.72 -6.30
C ILE A 330 8.79 -25.42 -7.55
N PHE A 331 7.67 -24.96 -8.11
CA PHE A 331 7.10 -25.50 -9.33
C PHE A 331 8.05 -25.38 -10.52
N PHE A 332 8.69 -24.22 -10.72
CA PHE A 332 9.70 -24.08 -11.76
C PHE A 332 10.93 -24.95 -11.50
N SER A 333 11.35 -25.09 -10.24
CA SER A 333 12.43 -26.01 -9.88
C SER A 333 12.09 -27.47 -10.27
N PHE A 334 10.86 -27.92 -10.08
CA PHE A 334 10.40 -29.24 -10.53
C PHE A 334 10.43 -29.36 -12.05
N ILE A 335 9.97 -28.35 -12.79
CA ILE A 335 10.01 -28.36 -14.26
C ILE A 335 11.46 -28.47 -14.74
N VAL A 336 12.35 -27.68 -14.19
CA VAL A 336 13.77 -27.70 -14.55
C VAL A 336 14.39 -29.07 -14.23
N ASN A 337 14.16 -29.63 -13.06
CA ASN A 337 14.63 -30.96 -12.69
C ASN A 337 14.10 -32.05 -13.63
N PHE A 338 12.85 -31.93 -14.09
CA PHE A 338 12.27 -32.83 -15.07
C PHE A 338 12.97 -32.74 -16.43
N ILE A 339 13.27 -31.53 -16.91
CA ILE A 339 14.01 -31.32 -18.16
C ILE A 339 15.43 -31.88 -18.04
N ILE A 340 16.10 -31.66 -16.92
CA ILE A 340 17.45 -32.13 -16.63
C ILE A 340 17.54 -33.66 -16.65
N HIS A 341 16.52 -34.36 -16.17
CA HIS A 341 16.47 -35.81 -16.28
C HIS A 341 16.71 -36.32 -17.73
N PHE A 342 16.15 -35.62 -18.72
CA PHE A 342 16.39 -35.99 -20.13
C PHE A 342 17.80 -35.60 -20.62
N VAL A 343 18.38 -34.53 -20.08
CA VAL A 343 19.75 -34.11 -20.40
C VAL A 343 20.75 -35.13 -19.85
N LEU A 344 20.57 -35.59 -18.62
CA LEU A 344 21.42 -36.57 -17.95
C LEU A 344 21.46 -37.93 -18.68
N LYS A 345 20.35 -38.36 -19.29
CA LYS A 345 20.29 -39.57 -20.12
C LYS A 345 21.16 -39.51 -21.37
N LYS A 346 21.40 -38.30 -21.90
CA LYS A 346 22.18 -38.12 -23.15
C LYS A 346 23.70 -38.01 -22.93
N ILE A 347 24.17 -38.01 -21.69
CA ILE A 347 25.60 -37.92 -21.38
C ILE A 347 26.29 -39.23 -21.79
N ASP A 348 27.21 -39.13 -22.77
CA ASP A 348 28.04 -40.23 -23.23
C ASP A 348 29.21 -40.47 -22.24
N MET A 349 29.23 -41.67 -21.63
CA MET A 349 30.23 -42.08 -20.64
C MET A 349 31.66 -42.12 -21.19
N ILE A 350 31.80 -42.50 -22.51
CA ILE A 350 33.10 -42.70 -23.12
C ILE A 350 33.74 -41.36 -23.49
N GLU A 351 32.95 -40.44 -24.04
CA GLU A 351 33.43 -39.12 -24.44
C GLU A 351 33.76 -38.26 -23.20
N SER A 352 32.96 -38.36 -22.17
CA SER A 352 33.15 -37.61 -20.89
C SER A 352 34.41 -38.01 -20.11
N LEU A 353 34.91 -39.22 -20.29
CA LEU A 353 36.15 -39.72 -19.66
C LEU A 353 37.39 -39.55 -20.56
N LYS A 354 37.22 -39.43 -21.92
CA LYS A 354 38.31 -39.26 -22.90
C LYS A 354 38.82 -37.83 -23.03
N SER A 355 38.16 -36.82 -22.54
CA SER A 355 38.50 -35.40 -22.68
C SER A 355 39.69 -34.94 -21.80
N VAL A 356 40.68 -35.83 -21.55
CA VAL A 356 41.92 -35.55 -20.83
C VAL A 356 43.10 -36.12 -21.61
N GLU A 357 43.30 -35.63 -22.82
CA GLU A 357 44.60 -35.56 -23.49
C GLU A 357 44.79 -34.19 -24.09
#